data_89ba1896d6e53d35f2e72d0a9e9b38ec
#
_entry.id   89ba1896d6e53d35f2e72d0a9e9b38ec
#
_cell.length_a   1.000
_cell.length_b   1.000
_cell.length_c   1.000
_cell.angle_alpha   90.00
_cell.angle_beta   90.00
_cell.angle_gamma   90.00
#
_symmetry.space_group_name_H-M   'P 1'
#
loop_
_entity.id
_entity.type
_entity.pdbx_description
1 polymer ?
#
loop_
_entity_poly.entity_id
_entity_poly.type
_entity_poly.pdbx_seq_one_letter_code
_entity_poly.pdbx_strand_id
1 'polypeptide(L)'
;MTMGTDPAATAVTVVELAREERFADIEQLFAPPLRALVGAEALREAWTAETGKIGPVSAVGEPESEPAGAGLVLVSVPVTGERGGLDVVMTIDEDGRLTGLRLAAATAPWAPPPYADPATFDEQDVTVGDGPLAVTGTMSLPHVPGPRAGVVLLSGGGAFDRDATSGANKPLKDLAWGLAARGVAVLRFDKVTHTHGGQVAGTAGFTMTDEYVPHAVAAVRLLQRQPGVDPARVFVLGHSMGGKVAPRVAAAEASVAGLVIMAGDTQPMHQAAVRVVRYLASLHSGPGMEAAVETITRQAAAVGGPDLSPSTPAEELLFGWPAAYWLDLRGYDPVATAAALDKPMFILQGGRDYQVTVTDDLPGWRAGLGDRPEVTIRVYDADDHLFFPGAGPSTPAGYEPAQHVDPAVVADIAEWLTTAA
;
A
#
# COMPACT_ATOMS: atom_id res chain seq x y z
N MET A 1 17.35 30.73 -12.41
CA MET A 1 16.37 29.67 -12.69
C MET A 1 17.10 28.61 -13.51
N THR A 2 17.71 27.65 -12.86
CA THR A 2 18.18 26.43 -13.50
C THR A 2 16.94 25.67 -13.96
N MET A 3 16.78 25.43 -15.25
CA MET A 3 15.77 24.50 -15.73
C MET A 3 16.15 23.13 -15.15
N GLY A 4 15.35 22.61 -14.20
CA GLY A 4 15.54 21.27 -13.67
C GLY A 4 15.45 20.29 -14.85
N THR A 5 16.37 19.36 -14.91
CA THR A 5 16.37 18.28 -15.91
C THR A 5 15.10 17.45 -15.69
N ASP A 6 14.30 17.26 -16.74
CA ASP A 6 13.09 16.42 -16.65
C ASP A 6 13.48 14.97 -16.38
N PRO A 7 13.09 14.38 -15.21
CA PRO A 7 13.46 13.01 -14.88
C PRO A 7 12.98 11.98 -15.92
N ALA A 8 11.80 12.19 -16.51
CA ALA A 8 11.27 11.32 -17.55
C ALA A 8 12.15 11.34 -18.81
N ALA A 9 12.59 12.53 -19.23
CA ALA A 9 13.50 12.67 -20.37
C ALA A 9 14.88 12.04 -20.09
N THR A 10 15.39 12.16 -18.86
CA THR A 10 16.64 11.48 -18.45
C THR A 10 16.48 9.96 -18.54
N ALA A 11 15.36 9.42 -18.05
CA ALA A 11 15.12 7.97 -18.05
C ALA A 11 15.01 7.41 -19.48
N VAL A 12 14.31 8.09 -20.39
CA VAL A 12 14.25 7.70 -21.81
C VAL A 12 15.65 7.71 -22.43
N THR A 13 16.45 8.74 -22.14
CA THR A 13 17.84 8.83 -22.62
C THR A 13 18.67 7.62 -22.16
N VAL A 14 18.54 7.19 -20.91
CA VAL A 14 19.24 6.01 -20.39
C VAL A 14 18.88 4.74 -21.16
N VAL A 15 17.59 4.52 -21.44
CA VAL A 15 17.13 3.36 -22.21
C VAL A 15 17.67 3.38 -23.63
N GLU A 16 17.65 4.55 -24.29
CA GLU A 16 18.20 4.66 -25.66
C GLU A 16 19.72 4.42 -25.67
N LEU A 17 20.47 4.96 -24.70
CA LEU A 17 21.90 4.67 -24.55
C LEU A 17 22.18 3.17 -24.33
N ALA A 18 21.32 2.49 -23.53
CA ALA A 18 21.45 1.05 -23.34
C ALA A 18 21.20 0.26 -24.63
N ARG A 19 20.22 0.68 -25.45
CA ARG A 19 19.96 0.10 -26.77
C ARG A 19 21.11 0.31 -27.75
N GLU A 20 21.80 1.44 -27.63
CA GLU A 20 23.00 1.76 -28.42
C GLU A 20 24.28 1.14 -27.85
N GLU A 21 24.21 0.32 -26.80
CA GLU A 21 25.33 -0.29 -26.07
C GLU A 21 26.33 0.74 -25.48
N ARG A 22 25.87 1.97 -25.23
CA ARG A 22 26.66 3.09 -24.71
C ARG A 22 26.66 3.15 -23.19
N PHE A 23 27.02 2.06 -22.54
CA PHE A 23 26.96 1.91 -21.07
C PHE A 23 27.92 2.85 -20.32
N ALA A 24 29.05 3.22 -20.92
CA ALA A 24 29.94 4.21 -20.34
C ALA A 24 29.30 5.60 -20.24
N ASP A 25 28.41 5.97 -21.17
CA ASP A 25 27.68 7.23 -21.11
C ASP A 25 26.57 7.19 -20.04
N ILE A 26 25.93 6.04 -19.84
CA ILE A 26 24.98 5.84 -18.73
C ILE A 26 25.69 6.00 -17.38
N GLU A 27 26.88 5.41 -17.21
CA GLU A 27 27.65 5.51 -15.97
C GLU A 27 27.99 6.97 -15.63
N GLN A 28 28.15 7.86 -16.60
CA GLN A 28 28.37 9.28 -16.35
C GLN A 28 27.16 10.00 -15.77
N LEU A 29 25.95 9.47 -15.98
CA LEU A 29 24.72 9.99 -15.41
C LEU A 29 24.50 9.55 -13.95
N PHE A 30 25.32 8.63 -13.42
CA PHE A 30 25.19 8.17 -12.05
C PHE A 30 25.60 9.21 -11.03
N ALA A 31 24.86 9.29 -9.95
CA ALA A 31 25.29 9.95 -8.72
C ALA A 31 26.55 9.24 -8.16
N PRO A 32 27.44 9.96 -7.46
CA PRO A 32 28.69 9.38 -6.97
C PRO A 32 28.56 8.06 -6.18
N PRO A 33 27.56 7.89 -5.29
CA PRO A 33 27.40 6.62 -4.57
C PRO A 33 27.06 5.44 -5.50
N LEU A 34 26.18 5.63 -6.49
CA LEU A 34 25.82 4.57 -7.43
C LEU A 34 27.00 4.22 -8.33
N ARG A 35 27.74 5.22 -8.82
CA ARG A 35 28.94 5.01 -9.66
C ARG A 35 30.03 4.22 -8.95
N ALA A 36 30.13 4.35 -7.63
CA ALA A 36 31.10 3.57 -6.83
C ALA A 36 30.73 2.09 -6.72
N LEU A 37 29.46 1.74 -6.95
CA LEU A 37 28.94 0.38 -6.79
C LEU A 37 28.75 -0.35 -8.13
N VAL A 38 28.38 0.38 -9.19
CA VAL A 38 27.98 -0.19 -10.48
C VAL A 38 28.75 0.53 -11.61
N GLY A 39 29.55 -0.21 -12.36
CA GLY A 39 30.24 0.29 -13.55
C GLY A 39 29.56 -0.12 -14.86
N ALA A 40 30.03 0.45 -15.98
CA ALA A 40 29.51 0.22 -17.32
C ALA A 40 29.47 -1.27 -17.72
N GLU A 41 30.45 -2.08 -17.28
CA GLU A 41 30.50 -3.51 -17.61
C GLU A 41 29.39 -4.30 -16.91
N ALA A 42 29.16 -4.04 -15.62
CA ALA A 42 28.06 -4.67 -14.87
C ALA A 42 26.69 -4.31 -15.46
N LEU A 43 26.52 -3.06 -15.93
CA LEU A 43 25.31 -2.64 -16.63
C LEU A 43 25.12 -3.41 -17.95
N ARG A 44 26.19 -3.58 -18.72
CA ARG A 44 26.14 -4.33 -19.98
C ARG A 44 25.73 -5.78 -19.75
N GLU A 45 26.35 -6.43 -18.75
CA GLU A 45 26.03 -7.80 -18.40
C GLU A 45 24.55 -7.95 -17.98
N ALA A 46 24.06 -7.06 -17.10
CA ALA A 46 22.67 -7.05 -16.66
C ALA A 46 21.69 -6.81 -17.82
N TRP A 47 21.96 -5.80 -18.66
CA TRP A 47 21.14 -5.51 -19.83
C TRP A 47 21.08 -6.68 -20.81
N THR A 48 22.25 -7.28 -21.12
CA THR A 48 22.34 -8.42 -22.02
C THR A 48 21.59 -9.62 -21.48
N ALA A 49 21.70 -9.89 -20.17
CA ALA A 49 21.03 -11.00 -19.51
C ALA A 49 19.50 -10.83 -19.56
N GLU A 50 18.99 -9.65 -19.25
CA GLU A 50 17.53 -9.41 -19.21
C GLU A 50 16.94 -9.30 -20.63
N THR A 51 17.58 -8.58 -21.56
CA THR A 51 17.12 -8.52 -22.96
C THR A 51 17.24 -9.87 -23.67
N GLY A 52 18.19 -10.72 -23.27
CA GLY A 52 18.28 -12.10 -23.73
C GLY A 52 17.03 -12.94 -23.44
N LYS A 53 16.34 -12.65 -22.34
CA LYS A 53 15.07 -13.33 -21.96
C LYS A 53 13.91 -12.89 -22.85
N ILE A 54 13.78 -11.59 -23.11
CA ILE A 54 12.65 -10.99 -23.85
C ILE A 54 12.87 -10.95 -25.38
N GLY A 55 14.09 -11.20 -25.85
CA GLY A 55 14.46 -11.07 -27.27
C GLY A 55 14.80 -9.63 -27.69
N PRO A 56 15.08 -9.41 -28.99
CA PRO A 56 15.36 -8.07 -29.50
C PRO A 56 14.33 -7.04 -29.08
N VAL A 57 14.80 -5.89 -28.61
CA VAL A 57 13.91 -4.78 -28.19
C VAL A 57 13.18 -4.23 -29.41
N SER A 58 11.86 -4.30 -29.39
CA SER A 58 10.98 -3.83 -30.47
C SER A 58 10.34 -2.48 -30.20
N ALA A 59 10.10 -2.13 -28.93
CA ALA A 59 9.50 -0.87 -28.54
C ALA A 59 10.00 -0.40 -27.17
N VAL A 60 10.00 0.92 -26.95
CA VAL A 60 10.15 1.60 -25.67
C VAL A 60 8.85 2.34 -25.41
N GLY A 61 8.23 2.09 -24.26
CA GLY A 61 6.98 2.72 -23.86
C GLY A 61 7.18 4.11 -23.26
N GLU A 62 6.08 4.76 -22.93
CA GLU A 62 6.09 6.05 -22.25
C GLU A 62 6.60 5.91 -20.81
N PRO A 63 7.45 6.83 -20.33
CA PRO A 63 7.94 6.78 -18.96
C PRO A 63 6.81 7.13 -17.96
N GLU A 64 6.70 6.32 -16.91
CA GLU A 64 5.85 6.60 -15.76
C GLU A 64 6.71 7.14 -14.62
N SER A 65 6.30 8.25 -14.01
CA SER A 65 7.08 8.92 -12.95
C SER A 65 6.26 9.09 -11.69
N GLU A 66 6.86 8.76 -10.55
CA GLU A 66 6.25 8.97 -9.23
C GLU A 66 7.26 9.56 -8.24
N PRO A 67 6.83 10.39 -7.28
CA PRO A 67 7.70 10.90 -6.23
C PRO A 67 8.22 9.77 -5.35
N ALA A 68 9.55 9.70 -5.14
CA ALA A 68 10.19 8.70 -4.27
C ALA A 68 10.66 9.26 -2.91
N GLY A 69 10.22 10.48 -2.55
CA GLY A 69 10.61 11.18 -1.33
C GLY A 69 12.00 11.81 -1.41
N ALA A 70 12.33 12.69 -0.46
CA ALA A 70 13.64 13.35 -0.33
C ALA A 70 14.18 14.01 -1.63
N GLY A 71 13.29 14.57 -2.47
CA GLY A 71 13.69 15.17 -3.76
C GLY A 71 14.01 14.15 -4.86
N LEU A 72 13.73 12.86 -4.63
CA LEU A 72 13.93 11.79 -5.60
C LEU A 72 12.64 11.52 -6.39
N VAL A 73 12.81 11.15 -7.67
CA VAL A 73 11.72 10.69 -8.54
C VAL A 73 12.04 9.26 -9.00
N LEU A 74 11.11 8.35 -8.81
CA LEU A 74 11.15 7.02 -9.41
C LEU A 74 10.57 7.13 -10.83
N VAL A 75 11.30 6.64 -11.82
CA VAL A 75 10.83 6.59 -13.20
C VAL A 75 10.95 5.16 -13.71
N SER A 76 9.85 4.63 -14.24
CA SER A 76 9.80 3.33 -14.91
C SER A 76 9.60 3.53 -16.40
N VAL A 77 10.45 2.89 -17.22
CA VAL A 77 10.33 2.90 -18.68
C VAL A 77 10.11 1.48 -19.17
N PRO A 78 8.91 1.15 -19.70
CA PRO A 78 8.62 -0.16 -20.24
C PRO A 78 9.40 -0.41 -21.54
N VAL A 79 10.03 -1.57 -21.65
CA VAL A 79 10.75 -2.02 -22.84
C VAL A 79 10.15 -3.33 -23.31
N THR A 80 9.67 -3.38 -24.54
CA THR A 80 9.05 -4.57 -25.14
C THR A 80 10.04 -5.26 -26.08
N GLY A 81 10.17 -6.56 -25.96
CA GLY A 81 10.87 -7.45 -26.88
C GLY A 81 9.94 -8.44 -27.55
N GLU A 82 10.49 -9.28 -28.45
CA GLU A 82 9.69 -10.26 -29.20
C GLU A 82 9.05 -11.36 -28.32
N ARG A 83 9.63 -11.66 -27.14
CA ARG A 83 9.21 -12.74 -26.26
C ARG A 83 8.72 -12.28 -24.88
N GLY A 84 8.56 -10.97 -24.68
CA GLY A 84 8.14 -10.40 -23.40
C GLY A 84 8.57 -8.95 -23.25
N GLY A 85 8.55 -8.45 -22.02
CA GLY A 85 8.99 -7.10 -21.72
C GLY A 85 9.80 -7.03 -20.42
N LEU A 86 10.45 -5.89 -20.20
CA LEU A 86 11.10 -5.53 -18.95
C LEU A 86 10.83 -4.05 -18.65
N ASP A 87 10.84 -3.69 -17.39
CA ASP A 87 10.79 -2.32 -16.92
C ASP A 87 12.18 -1.87 -16.49
N VAL A 88 12.65 -0.76 -17.07
CA VAL A 88 13.88 -0.08 -16.64
C VAL A 88 13.49 0.94 -15.58
N VAL A 89 13.74 0.60 -14.31
CA VAL A 89 13.32 1.40 -13.16
C VAL A 89 14.51 2.19 -12.63
N MET A 90 14.36 3.50 -12.56
CA MET A 90 15.41 4.45 -12.19
C MET A 90 14.94 5.34 -11.05
N THR A 91 15.84 5.64 -10.11
CA THR A 91 15.63 6.72 -9.14
C THR A 91 16.54 7.88 -9.52
N ILE A 92 15.95 9.07 -9.71
CA ILE A 92 16.62 10.27 -10.23
C ILE A 92 16.50 11.39 -9.20
N ASP A 93 17.62 12.06 -8.91
CA ASP A 93 17.67 13.21 -7.99
C ASP A 93 17.34 14.55 -8.69
N GLU A 94 17.29 15.63 -7.89
CA GLU A 94 16.98 16.99 -8.35
C GLU A 94 18.01 17.53 -9.38
N ASP A 95 19.23 16.99 -9.39
CA ASP A 95 20.28 17.33 -10.36
C ASP A 95 20.17 16.51 -11.66
N GLY A 96 19.17 15.62 -11.77
CA GLY A 96 18.96 14.73 -12.91
C GLY A 96 19.92 13.53 -12.94
N ARG A 97 20.56 13.17 -11.81
CA ARG A 97 21.48 12.05 -11.71
C ARG A 97 20.76 10.80 -11.21
N LEU A 98 21.17 9.64 -11.71
CA LEU A 98 20.65 8.36 -11.24
C LEU A 98 21.27 7.99 -9.88
N THR A 99 20.42 7.79 -8.88
CA THR A 99 20.77 7.28 -7.56
C THR A 99 20.47 5.78 -7.43
N GLY A 100 19.66 5.22 -8.36
CA GLY A 100 19.35 3.81 -8.47
C GLY A 100 18.97 3.44 -9.90
N LEU A 101 19.28 2.20 -10.30
CA LEU A 101 18.87 1.61 -11.58
C LEU A 101 18.70 0.12 -11.40
N ARG A 102 17.58 -0.42 -11.84
CA ARG A 102 17.31 -1.86 -11.89
C ARG A 102 16.53 -2.23 -13.15
N LEU A 103 16.75 -3.44 -13.63
CA LEU A 103 15.96 -4.07 -14.66
C LEU A 103 15.00 -5.05 -13.97
N ALA A 104 13.71 -4.90 -14.22
CA ALA A 104 12.67 -5.76 -13.65
C ALA A 104 11.90 -6.43 -14.80
N ALA A 105 11.35 -7.61 -14.56
CA ALA A 105 10.38 -8.17 -15.51
C ALA A 105 9.24 -7.15 -15.70
N ALA A 106 8.78 -6.97 -16.96
CA ALA A 106 7.68 -6.06 -17.22
C ALA A 106 6.49 -6.44 -16.35
N THR A 107 6.02 -5.48 -15.61
CA THR A 107 4.81 -5.65 -14.82
C THR A 107 3.62 -5.62 -15.78
N ALA A 108 2.88 -6.72 -15.88
CA ALA A 108 1.64 -6.71 -16.65
C ALA A 108 0.73 -5.58 -16.11
N PRO A 109 0.10 -4.78 -16.97
CA PRO A 109 -0.84 -3.77 -16.50
C PRO A 109 -1.97 -4.47 -15.72
N TRP A 110 -2.44 -3.83 -14.64
CA TRP A 110 -3.58 -4.34 -13.91
C TRP A 110 -4.77 -4.54 -14.86
N ALA A 111 -5.39 -5.70 -14.80
CA ALA A 111 -6.61 -6.02 -15.53
C ALA A 111 -7.79 -6.12 -14.55
N PRO A 112 -9.04 -5.84 -14.99
CA PRO A 112 -10.22 -6.05 -14.15
C PRO A 112 -10.32 -7.50 -13.65
N PRO A 113 -10.62 -7.71 -12.35
CA PRO A 113 -10.86 -9.05 -11.85
C PRO A 113 -12.11 -9.67 -12.48
N PRO A 114 -12.13 -10.99 -12.72
CA PRO A 114 -13.25 -11.67 -13.39
C PRO A 114 -14.61 -11.51 -12.71
N TYR A 115 -14.61 -11.15 -11.41
CA TYR A 115 -15.82 -10.94 -10.62
C TYR A 115 -16.34 -9.49 -10.65
N ALA A 116 -15.71 -8.59 -11.39
CA ALA A 116 -16.13 -7.19 -11.51
C ALA A 116 -16.41 -6.85 -12.98
N ASP A 117 -17.70 -6.61 -13.29
CA ASP A 117 -18.11 -6.12 -14.62
C ASP A 117 -18.09 -4.58 -14.60
N PRO A 118 -17.14 -3.93 -15.29
CA PRO A 118 -17.03 -2.47 -15.33
C PRO A 118 -18.25 -1.77 -15.96
N ALA A 119 -19.09 -2.48 -16.69
CA ALA A 119 -20.31 -1.92 -17.26
C ALA A 119 -21.42 -1.69 -16.22
N THR A 120 -21.24 -2.13 -14.97
CA THR A 120 -22.26 -2.07 -13.93
C THR A 120 -22.12 -0.87 -12.98
N PHE A 121 -21.06 -0.07 -13.13
CA PHE A 121 -20.80 1.13 -12.32
C PHE A 121 -19.99 2.16 -13.11
N ASP A 122 -19.98 3.40 -12.62
CA ASP A 122 -19.11 4.48 -13.11
C ASP A 122 -18.02 4.78 -12.10
N GLU A 123 -16.82 5.20 -12.57
CA GLU A 123 -15.79 5.80 -11.75
C GLU A 123 -15.75 7.32 -11.92
N GLN A 124 -15.64 8.03 -10.80
CA GLN A 124 -15.55 9.47 -10.75
C GLN A 124 -14.38 9.89 -9.85
N ASP A 125 -13.47 10.70 -10.37
CA ASP A 125 -12.44 11.31 -9.56
C ASP A 125 -13.02 12.40 -8.65
N VAL A 126 -12.51 12.43 -7.42
CA VAL A 126 -12.94 13.36 -6.37
C VAL A 126 -11.74 13.89 -5.60
N THR A 127 -11.95 15.01 -4.90
CA THR A 127 -10.99 15.54 -3.93
C THR A 127 -11.45 15.19 -2.52
N VAL A 128 -10.57 14.62 -1.70
CA VAL A 128 -10.80 14.26 -0.31
C VAL A 128 -10.02 15.18 0.61
N GLY A 129 -10.71 15.78 1.58
CA GLY A 129 -10.15 16.81 2.45
C GLY A 129 -10.18 18.20 1.83
N ASP A 130 -9.67 19.16 2.58
CA ASP A 130 -9.65 20.56 2.22
C ASP A 130 -8.24 21.15 2.35
N GLY A 131 -7.97 22.29 1.68
CA GLY A 131 -6.74 23.04 1.80
C GLY A 131 -5.53 22.35 1.15
N PRO A 132 -4.31 22.66 1.62
CA PRO A 132 -3.06 22.27 0.94
C PRO A 132 -2.70 20.78 1.07
N LEU A 133 -3.39 20.04 1.94
CA LEU A 133 -3.20 18.60 2.12
C LEU A 133 -4.37 17.77 1.53
N ALA A 134 -5.24 18.38 0.75
CA ALA A 134 -6.29 17.64 0.04
C ALA A 134 -5.66 16.62 -0.92
N VAL A 135 -6.27 15.44 -1.01
CA VAL A 135 -5.75 14.32 -1.81
C VAL A 135 -6.78 13.92 -2.87
N THR A 136 -6.31 13.27 -3.92
CA THR A 136 -7.19 12.70 -4.95
C THR A 136 -7.80 11.39 -4.46
N GLY A 137 -9.06 11.16 -4.83
CA GLY A 137 -9.76 9.91 -4.61
C GLY A 137 -10.56 9.51 -5.85
N THR A 138 -11.11 8.31 -5.84
CA THR A 138 -12.01 7.81 -6.88
C THR A 138 -13.24 7.20 -6.21
N MET A 139 -14.41 7.58 -6.67
CA MET A 139 -15.69 6.93 -6.33
C MET A 139 -16.06 5.95 -7.42
N SER A 140 -16.40 4.71 -7.03
CA SER A 140 -17.01 3.71 -7.89
C SER A 140 -18.52 3.64 -7.54
N LEU A 141 -19.38 4.08 -8.44
CA LEU A 141 -20.80 4.29 -8.21
C LEU A 141 -21.64 3.30 -9.02
N PRO A 142 -22.33 2.33 -8.38
CA PRO A 142 -23.13 1.33 -9.06
C PRO A 142 -24.33 1.92 -9.81
N HIS A 143 -24.73 1.31 -10.94
CA HIS A 143 -25.91 1.69 -11.72
C HIS A 143 -27.24 1.18 -11.14
N VAL A 144 -27.23 0.60 -9.94
CA VAL A 144 -28.46 0.08 -9.30
C VAL A 144 -29.37 1.22 -8.81
N PRO A 145 -30.71 1.08 -8.93
CA PRO A 145 -31.64 2.08 -8.44
C PRO A 145 -31.79 2.06 -6.91
N GLY A 146 -32.18 3.20 -6.33
CA GLY A 146 -32.48 3.34 -4.91
C GLY A 146 -31.25 3.65 -4.03
N PRO A 147 -31.48 3.91 -2.73
CA PRO A 147 -30.41 4.14 -1.77
C PRO A 147 -29.61 2.85 -1.53
N ARG A 148 -28.28 2.97 -1.53
CA ARG A 148 -27.33 1.88 -1.39
C ARG A 148 -26.36 2.12 -0.26
N ALA A 149 -25.76 1.05 0.26
CA ALA A 149 -24.64 1.15 1.19
C ALA A 149 -23.42 1.78 0.49
N GLY A 150 -22.62 2.51 1.27
CA GLY A 150 -21.35 3.05 0.85
C GLY A 150 -20.21 2.54 1.73
N VAL A 151 -19.00 2.46 1.20
CA VAL A 151 -17.81 2.11 1.96
C VAL A 151 -16.61 2.95 1.56
N VAL A 152 -15.88 3.44 2.56
CA VAL A 152 -14.59 4.12 2.39
C VAL A 152 -13.48 3.13 2.64
N LEU A 153 -12.51 3.03 1.72
CA LEU A 153 -11.37 2.12 1.83
C LEU A 153 -10.15 2.84 2.38
N LEU A 154 -9.50 2.24 3.38
CA LEU A 154 -8.24 2.70 3.99
C LEU A 154 -7.13 1.71 3.66
N SER A 155 -6.04 2.18 3.05
CA SER A 155 -4.86 1.39 2.73
C SER A 155 -4.00 1.08 3.97
N GLY A 156 -3.08 0.14 3.83
CA GLY A 156 -2.14 -0.28 4.87
C GLY A 156 -1.06 0.75 5.20
N GLY A 157 -0.06 0.31 5.98
CA GLY A 157 1.12 1.10 6.31
C GLY A 157 2.01 1.35 5.10
N GLY A 158 2.50 2.58 4.94
CA GLY A 158 3.28 3.03 3.79
C GLY A 158 2.56 4.14 3.02
N ALA A 159 3.28 4.80 2.12
CA ALA A 159 2.78 5.90 1.30
C ALA A 159 2.10 5.35 0.04
N PHE A 160 0.92 4.75 0.18
CA PHE A 160 0.19 4.12 -0.91
C PHE A 160 -0.73 5.08 -1.65
N ASP A 161 -0.86 4.86 -2.96
CA ASP A 161 -1.95 5.40 -3.76
C ASP A 161 -3.30 4.78 -3.34
N ARG A 162 -4.39 5.29 -3.91
CA ARG A 162 -5.77 4.84 -3.64
C ARG A 162 -6.04 3.39 -3.98
N ASP A 163 -5.24 2.79 -4.85
CA ASP A 163 -5.38 1.42 -5.31
C ASP A 163 -4.55 0.44 -4.46
N ALA A 164 -3.68 0.94 -3.56
CA ALA A 164 -2.63 0.21 -2.85
C ALA A 164 -1.73 -0.57 -3.84
N THR A 165 -1.28 0.13 -4.89
CA THR A 165 -0.52 -0.46 -6.00
C THR A 165 0.76 -1.12 -5.51
N SER A 166 0.94 -2.39 -5.90
CA SER A 166 2.14 -3.19 -5.65
C SER A 166 2.47 -4.00 -6.90
N GLY A 167 3.36 -3.50 -7.74
CA GLY A 167 3.62 -4.08 -9.06
C GLY A 167 2.35 -4.10 -9.93
N ALA A 168 2.00 -5.28 -10.46
CA ALA A 168 0.77 -5.49 -11.24
C ALA A 168 -0.52 -5.48 -10.40
N ASN A 169 -0.41 -5.54 -9.09
CA ASN A 169 -1.55 -5.77 -8.19
C ASN A 169 -2.10 -4.46 -7.62
N LYS A 170 -3.42 -4.37 -7.56
CA LYS A 170 -4.17 -3.21 -7.04
C LYS A 170 -5.29 -3.68 -6.12
N PRO A 171 -4.96 -4.21 -4.92
CA PRO A 171 -5.95 -4.88 -4.07
C PRO A 171 -7.12 -4.00 -3.66
N LEU A 172 -6.91 -2.71 -3.39
CA LEU A 172 -8.03 -1.81 -3.07
C LEU A 172 -8.88 -1.49 -4.31
N LYS A 173 -8.30 -1.49 -5.52
CA LYS A 173 -9.07 -1.35 -6.75
C LYS A 173 -9.90 -2.61 -7.04
N ASP A 174 -9.34 -3.80 -6.79
CA ASP A 174 -10.06 -5.06 -6.88
C ASP A 174 -11.29 -5.08 -5.97
N LEU A 175 -11.11 -4.68 -4.71
CA LEU A 175 -12.21 -4.52 -3.75
C LEU A 175 -13.23 -3.49 -4.24
N ALA A 176 -12.78 -2.31 -4.66
CA ALA A 176 -13.67 -1.25 -5.10
C ALA A 176 -14.54 -1.68 -6.29
N TRP A 177 -13.94 -2.28 -7.30
CA TRP A 177 -14.65 -2.74 -8.49
C TRP A 177 -15.56 -3.93 -8.18
N GLY A 178 -15.07 -4.88 -7.38
CA GLY A 178 -15.84 -6.04 -6.97
C GLY A 178 -17.06 -5.71 -6.12
N LEU A 179 -16.95 -4.73 -5.23
CA LEU A 179 -18.05 -4.23 -4.38
C LEU A 179 -19.01 -3.38 -5.21
N ALA A 180 -18.49 -2.51 -6.09
CA ALA A 180 -19.34 -1.69 -6.96
C ALA A 180 -20.18 -2.55 -7.91
N ALA A 181 -19.59 -3.60 -8.51
CA ALA A 181 -20.35 -4.56 -9.32
C ALA A 181 -21.44 -5.31 -8.55
N ARG A 182 -21.39 -5.27 -7.20
CA ARG A 182 -22.40 -5.85 -6.29
C ARG A 182 -23.31 -4.83 -5.64
N GLY A 183 -23.32 -3.59 -6.14
CA GLY A 183 -24.27 -2.57 -5.73
C GLY A 183 -23.85 -1.71 -4.52
N VAL A 184 -22.61 -1.79 -4.07
CA VAL A 184 -22.05 -0.96 -2.98
C VAL A 184 -21.30 0.22 -3.59
N ALA A 185 -21.60 1.45 -3.16
CA ALA A 185 -20.82 2.63 -3.54
C ALA A 185 -19.49 2.63 -2.79
N VAL A 186 -18.38 2.85 -3.49
CA VAL A 186 -17.04 2.78 -2.89
C VAL A 186 -16.28 4.08 -3.11
N LEU A 187 -15.58 4.56 -2.07
CA LEU A 187 -14.63 5.65 -2.17
C LEU A 187 -13.26 5.16 -1.70
N ARG A 188 -12.25 5.28 -2.54
CA ARG A 188 -10.84 5.08 -2.22
C ARG A 188 -10.05 6.35 -2.52
N PHE A 189 -9.00 6.62 -1.78
CA PHE A 189 -8.23 7.87 -1.90
C PHE A 189 -6.75 7.66 -1.62
N ASP A 190 -5.92 8.53 -2.21
CA ASP A 190 -4.47 8.53 -2.01
C ASP A 190 -4.15 8.93 -0.57
N LYS A 191 -3.18 8.25 0.06
CA LYS A 191 -2.71 8.69 1.38
C LYS A 191 -2.05 10.06 1.28
N VAL A 192 -2.20 10.86 2.32
CA VAL A 192 -1.53 12.16 2.40
C VAL A 192 -0.01 12.03 2.33
N THR A 193 0.55 10.93 2.83
CA THR A 193 1.96 10.59 2.73
C THR A 193 2.39 10.21 1.31
N HIS A 194 1.47 9.71 0.48
CA HIS A 194 1.72 9.47 -0.94
C HIS A 194 1.75 10.78 -1.73
N THR A 195 0.71 11.60 -1.59
CA THR A 195 0.55 12.83 -2.38
C THR A 195 1.45 13.97 -1.88
N HIS A 196 1.61 14.09 -0.56
CA HIS A 196 2.28 15.23 0.10
C HIS A 196 3.45 14.78 1.00
N GLY A 197 4.11 13.65 0.68
CA GLY A 197 5.15 13.04 1.50
C GLY A 197 6.25 14.01 1.97
N GLY A 198 6.77 14.86 1.06
CA GLY A 198 7.77 15.86 1.42
C GLY A 198 7.24 16.93 2.40
N GLN A 199 5.99 17.35 2.28
CA GLN A 199 5.37 18.35 3.16
C GLN A 199 5.09 17.76 4.54
N VAL A 200 4.55 16.54 4.61
CA VAL A 200 4.25 15.89 5.91
C VAL A 200 5.52 15.43 6.63
N ALA A 201 6.56 15.03 5.92
CA ALA A 201 7.86 14.70 6.51
C ALA A 201 8.51 15.90 7.21
N GLY A 202 8.26 17.12 6.73
CA GLY A 202 8.69 18.37 7.37
C GLY A 202 7.79 18.83 8.53
N THR A 203 6.65 18.17 8.76
CA THR A 203 5.70 18.56 9.81
C THR A 203 6.11 17.95 11.16
N ALA A 204 6.58 18.79 12.08
CA ALA A 204 6.92 18.33 13.42
C ALA A 204 5.70 17.71 14.11
N GLY A 205 5.87 16.52 14.65
CA GLY A 205 4.82 15.83 15.40
C GLY A 205 3.77 15.13 14.54
N PHE A 206 3.98 14.94 13.24
CA PHE A 206 3.07 14.17 12.39
C PHE A 206 2.91 12.72 12.89
N THR A 207 1.67 12.29 13.03
CA THR A 207 1.31 11.01 13.66
C THR A 207 0.51 10.12 12.71
N MET A 208 0.27 8.85 13.11
CA MET A 208 -0.66 7.95 12.42
C MET A 208 -2.08 8.53 12.41
N THR A 209 -2.50 9.20 13.49
CA THR A 209 -3.80 9.89 13.55
C THR A 209 -3.91 10.95 12.47
N ASP A 210 -2.87 11.76 12.28
CA ASP A 210 -2.86 12.82 11.25
C ASP A 210 -2.85 12.24 9.84
N GLU A 211 -2.21 11.09 9.65
CA GLU A 211 -2.14 10.42 8.35
C GLU A 211 -3.50 9.87 7.89
N TYR A 212 -4.29 9.31 8.80
CA TYR A 212 -5.50 8.58 8.42
C TYR A 212 -6.80 9.33 8.72
N VAL A 213 -6.95 9.83 9.96
CA VAL A 213 -8.27 10.21 10.47
C VAL A 213 -8.89 11.40 9.73
N PRO A 214 -8.18 12.51 9.46
CA PRO A 214 -8.80 13.67 8.80
C PRO A 214 -9.36 13.33 7.43
N HIS A 215 -8.58 12.62 6.61
CA HIS A 215 -9.00 12.25 5.25
C HIS A 215 -10.08 11.17 5.25
N ALA A 216 -9.99 10.18 6.14
CA ALA A 216 -11.04 9.16 6.28
C ALA A 216 -12.39 9.78 6.67
N VAL A 217 -12.41 10.70 7.63
CA VAL A 217 -13.61 11.43 8.03
C VAL A 217 -14.16 12.29 6.88
N ALA A 218 -13.28 12.99 6.16
CA ALA A 218 -13.67 13.76 4.98
C ALA A 218 -14.28 12.86 3.87
N ALA A 219 -13.68 11.69 3.64
CA ALA A 219 -14.14 10.70 2.68
C ALA A 219 -15.53 10.14 3.06
N VAL A 220 -15.75 9.79 4.33
CA VAL A 220 -17.07 9.35 4.83
C VAL A 220 -18.14 10.41 4.56
N ARG A 221 -17.87 11.64 4.96
CA ARG A 221 -18.81 12.76 4.75
C ARG A 221 -19.04 13.08 3.27
N LEU A 222 -18.02 12.90 2.43
CA LEU A 222 -18.12 13.08 0.99
C LEU A 222 -19.03 12.00 0.37
N LEU A 223 -18.84 10.73 0.73
CA LEU A 223 -19.64 9.62 0.24
C LEU A 223 -21.09 9.70 0.72
N GLN A 224 -21.35 10.15 1.95
CA GLN A 224 -22.71 10.38 2.48
C GLN A 224 -23.51 11.43 1.70
N ARG A 225 -22.84 12.36 1.03
CA ARG A 225 -23.50 13.39 0.20
C ARG A 225 -23.77 12.95 -1.24
N GLN A 226 -23.31 11.75 -1.63
CA GLN A 226 -23.51 11.26 -3.00
C GLN A 226 -24.97 10.88 -3.23
N PRO A 227 -25.59 11.35 -4.34
CA PRO A 227 -26.92 10.90 -4.74
C PRO A 227 -26.99 9.37 -4.86
N GLY A 228 -28.01 8.78 -4.25
CA GLY A 228 -28.22 7.33 -4.26
C GLY A 228 -27.37 6.54 -3.25
N VAL A 229 -26.57 7.19 -2.42
CA VAL A 229 -25.96 6.58 -1.22
C VAL A 229 -26.88 6.86 -0.02
N ASP A 230 -27.14 5.83 0.79
CA ASP A 230 -27.82 6.00 2.07
C ASP A 230 -26.82 6.56 3.09
N PRO A 231 -26.98 7.81 3.56
CA PRO A 231 -26.02 8.41 4.48
C PRO A 231 -25.94 7.70 5.85
N ALA A 232 -26.98 6.94 6.22
CA ALA A 232 -26.95 6.12 7.44
C ALA A 232 -26.23 4.77 7.26
N ARG A 233 -25.86 4.41 6.04
CA ARG A 233 -25.22 3.13 5.69
C ARG A 233 -23.86 3.35 5.00
N VAL A 234 -23.06 4.24 5.54
CA VAL A 234 -21.68 4.44 5.09
C VAL A 234 -20.71 3.82 6.09
N PHE A 235 -19.96 2.85 5.62
CA PHE A 235 -19.02 2.02 6.39
C PHE A 235 -17.57 2.44 6.13
N VAL A 236 -16.67 1.98 6.99
CA VAL A 236 -15.21 2.09 6.77
C VAL A 236 -14.64 0.69 6.68
N LEU A 237 -13.89 0.41 5.62
CA LEU A 237 -13.10 -0.79 5.43
C LEU A 237 -11.63 -0.41 5.48
N GLY A 238 -10.87 -1.02 6.38
CA GLY A 238 -9.44 -0.82 6.47
C GLY A 238 -8.68 -2.12 6.27
N HIS A 239 -7.58 -2.06 5.52
CA HIS A 239 -6.65 -3.16 5.33
C HIS A 239 -5.37 -2.93 6.12
N SER A 240 -4.86 -3.95 6.82
CA SER A 240 -3.59 -3.89 7.56
C SER A 240 -3.60 -2.73 8.59
N MET A 241 -2.67 -1.78 8.53
CA MET A 241 -2.69 -0.58 9.38
C MET A 241 -3.99 0.23 9.22
N GLY A 242 -4.58 0.29 8.01
CA GLY A 242 -5.92 0.87 7.81
C GLY A 242 -6.99 0.13 8.61
N GLY A 243 -6.88 -1.20 8.72
CA GLY A 243 -7.74 -2.03 9.58
C GLY A 243 -7.54 -1.76 11.07
N LYS A 244 -6.29 -1.61 11.51
CA LYS A 244 -5.95 -1.20 12.87
C LYS A 244 -6.55 0.16 13.21
N VAL A 245 -6.53 1.11 12.27
CA VAL A 245 -6.95 2.50 12.49
C VAL A 245 -8.46 2.71 12.32
N ALA A 246 -9.17 1.81 11.63
CA ALA A 246 -10.60 1.95 11.33
C ALA A 246 -11.47 2.21 12.60
N PRO A 247 -11.23 1.58 13.77
CA PRO A 247 -11.95 1.91 14.99
C PRO A 247 -11.72 3.37 15.44
N ARG A 248 -10.50 3.92 15.29
CA ARG A 248 -10.19 5.33 15.63
C ARG A 248 -10.95 6.30 14.70
N VAL A 249 -11.10 5.95 13.42
CA VAL A 249 -11.91 6.74 12.48
C VAL A 249 -13.38 6.73 12.90
N ALA A 250 -13.94 5.57 13.24
CA ALA A 250 -15.34 5.47 13.69
C ALA A 250 -15.58 6.15 15.06
N ALA A 251 -14.56 6.22 15.92
CA ALA A 251 -14.63 7.00 17.16
C ALA A 251 -14.61 8.51 16.89
N ALA A 252 -13.91 8.96 15.85
CA ALA A 252 -13.85 10.35 15.44
C ALA A 252 -15.06 10.80 14.61
N GLU A 253 -15.74 9.87 13.91
CA GLU A 253 -16.90 10.14 13.07
C GLU A 253 -18.06 9.20 13.43
N ALA A 254 -18.95 9.67 14.29
CA ALA A 254 -20.03 8.87 14.85
C ALA A 254 -21.06 8.38 13.79
N SER A 255 -21.10 9.03 12.63
CA SER A 255 -21.99 8.66 11.52
C SER A 255 -21.52 7.43 10.72
N VAL A 256 -20.33 6.90 10.97
CA VAL A 256 -19.89 5.62 10.38
C VAL A 256 -20.81 4.51 10.83
N ALA A 257 -21.41 3.77 9.89
CA ALA A 257 -22.42 2.74 10.16
C ALA A 257 -21.84 1.47 10.78
N GLY A 258 -20.61 1.09 10.42
CA GLY A 258 -19.91 -0.11 10.90
C GLY A 258 -18.53 -0.23 10.28
N LEU A 259 -17.81 -1.29 10.64
CA LEU A 259 -16.41 -1.48 10.24
C LEU A 259 -16.19 -2.82 9.55
N VAL A 260 -15.37 -2.81 8.50
CA VAL A 260 -14.73 -4.01 7.95
C VAL A 260 -13.23 -3.91 8.23
N ILE A 261 -12.69 -4.86 8.98
CA ILE A 261 -11.29 -4.89 9.41
C ILE A 261 -10.62 -6.08 8.71
N MET A 262 -9.82 -5.78 7.68
CA MET A 262 -9.09 -6.78 6.91
C MET A 262 -7.63 -6.84 7.38
N ALA A 263 -7.18 -7.98 7.91
CA ALA A 263 -5.82 -8.18 8.42
C ALA A 263 -5.35 -7.02 9.33
N GLY A 264 -6.23 -6.55 10.22
CA GLY A 264 -5.92 -5.49 11.18
C GLY A 264 -5.11 -6.05 12.35
N ASP A 265 -3.90 -5.54 12.57
CA ASP A 265 -3.01 -6.00 13.62
C ASP A 265 -3.48 -5.54 15.01
N THR A 266 -3.35 -6.44 16.00
CA THR A 266 -3.61 -6.13 17.42
C THR A 266 -2.32 -6.07 18.23
N GLN A 267 -1.26 -6.68 17.72
CA GLN A 267 0.05 -6.65 18.36
C GLN A 267 0.73 -5.30 18.22
N PRO A 268 1.64 -4.93 19.15
CA PRO A 268 2.50 -3.77 18.96
C PRO A 268 3.33 -3.92 17.69
N MET A 269 3.24 -2.96 16.77
CA MET A 269 3.85 -3.05 15.43
C MET A 269 5.36 -3.28 15.46
N HIS A 270 6.08 -2.72 16.45
CA HIS A 270 7.52 -2.95 16.60
C HIS A 270 7.86 -4.41 16.94
N GLN A 271 6.96 -5.13 17.64
CA GLN A 271 7.13 -6.57 17.90
C GLN A 271 6.79 -7.39 16.65
N ALA A 272 5.70 -7.01 15.95
CA ALA A 272 5.32 -7.63 14.69
C ALA A 272 6.44 -7.51 13.64
N ALA A 273 7.14 -6.37 13.53
CA ALA A 273 8.27 -6.19 12.63
C ALA A 273 9.41 -7.19 12.89
N VAL A 274 9.72 -7.47 14.16
CA VAL A 274 10.73 -8.49 14.54
C VAL A 274 10.25 -9.89 14.17
N ARG A 275 8.97 -10.21 14.38
CA ARG A 275 8.37 -11.49 13.99
C ARG A 275 8.48 -11.69 12.48
N VAL A 276 8.09 -10.71 11.71
CA VAL A 276 8.12 -10.73 10.23
C VAL A 276 9.54 -10.95 9.71
N VAL A 277 10.52 -10.16 10.15
CA VAL A 277 11.89 -10.31 9.65
C VAL A 277 12.50 -11.67 10.02
N ARG A 278 12.17 -12.21 11.21
CA ARG A 278 12.61 -13.56 11.61
C ARG A 278 11.94 -14.65 10.79
N TYR A 279 10.65 -14.49 10.47
CA TYR A 279 9.95 -15.40 9.56
C TYR A 279 10.66 -15.43 8.19
N LEU A 280 10.93 -14.27 7.59
CA LEU A 280 11.62 -14.19 6.30
C LEU A 280 13.03 -14.78 6.37
N ALA A 281 13.75 -14.56 7.47
CA ALA A 281 15.07 -15.16 7.71
C ALA A 281 15.00 -16.69 7.84
N SER A 282 13.91 -17.27 8.30
CA SER A 282 13.70 -18.72 8.36
C SER A 282 13.53 -19.35 6.98
N LEU A 283 13.07 -18.57 6.00
CA LEU A 283 12.88 -19.03 4.61
C LEU A 283 14.14 -18.83 3.76
N HIS A 284 14.91 -17.79 4.04
CA HIS A 284 16.11 -17.40 3.29
C HIS A 284 17.22 -17.02 4.25
N SER A 285 18.24 -17.86 4.38
CA SER A 285 19.42 -17.62 5.21
C SER A 285 20.53 -16.93 4.43
N GLY A 286 21.31 -16.08 5.10
CA GLY A 286 22.49 -15.43 4.55
C GLY A 286 22.90 -14.19 5.35
N PRO A 287 24.16 -13.71 5.18
CA PRO A 287 24.70 -12.60 5.98
C PRO A 287 23.86 -11.31 5.91
N GLY A 288 23.25 -11.02 4.75
CA GLY A 288 22.38 -9.86 4.58
C GLY A 288 21.08 -9.98 5.40
N MET A 289 20.53 -11.18 5.49
CA MET A 289 19.31 -11.42 6.28
C MET A 289 19.61 -11.39 7.80
N GLU A 290 20.76 -11.92 8.23
CA GLU A 290 21.20 -11.83 9.63
C GLU A 290 21.36 -10.37 10.07
N ALA A 291 22.00 -9.53 9.24
CA ALA A 291 22.14 -8.10 9.47
C ALA A 291 20.78 -7.37 9.51
N ALA A 292 19.82 -7.76 8.67
CA ALA A 292 18.47 -7.22 8.69
C ALA A 292 17.75 -7.57 10.00
N VAL A 293 17.84 -8.83 10.45
CA VAL A 293 17.24 -9.26 11.75
C VAL A 293 17.84 -8.49 12.91
N GLU A 294 19.16 -8.29 12.94
CA GLU A 294 19.83 -7.52 13.98
C GLU A 294 19.37 -6.05 13.97
N THR A 295 19.35 -5.42 12.80
CA THR A 295 18.94 -4.02 12.64
C THR A 295 17.49 -3.80 13.06
N ILE A 296 16.56 -4.59 12.56
CA ILE A 296 15.13 -4.51 12.91
C ILE A 296 14.93 -4.78 14.40
N THR A 297 15.65 -5.76 14.98
CA THR A 297 15.54 -6.06 16.42
C THR A 297 16.02 -4.88 17.27
N ARG A 298 17.13 -4.24 16.91
CA ARG A 298 17.68 -3.07 17.60
C ARG A 298 16.72 -1.88 17.51
N GLN A 299 16.24 -1.56 16.31
CA GLN A 299 15.27 -0.47 16.09
C GLN A 299 13.94 -0.72 16.80
N ALA A 300 13.45 -1.96 16.82
CA ALA A 300 12.25 -2.34 17.56
C ALA A 300 12.42 -2.15 19.08
N ALA A 301 13.62 -2.45 19.60
CA ALA A 301 13.94 -2.22 21.00
C ALA A 301 13.96 -0.71 21.33
N ALA A 302 14.45 0.14 20.44
CA ALA A 302 14.40 1.58 20.60
C ALA A 302 12.94 2.09 20.62
N VAL A 303 12.11 1.62 19.69
CA VAL A 303 10.67 1.93 19.66
C VAL A 303 9.96 1.45 20.92
N GLY A 304 10.22 0.22 21.40
CA GLY A 304 9.57 -0.37 22.56
C GLY A 304 10.10 0.14 23.90
N GLY A 305 11.28 0.77 23.91
CA GLY A 305 11.99 1.21 25.11
C GLY A 305 11.34 2.39 25.86
N PRO A 306 11.71 2.60 27.13
CA PRO A 306 11.19 3.71 27.93
C PRO A 306 11.75 5.06 27.49
N ASP A 307 12.88 5.08 26.78
CA ASP A 307 13.60 6.29 26.39
C ASP A 307 13.09 6.90 25.08
N LEU A 308 12.14 6.25 24.40
CA LEU A 308 11.51 6.82 23.20
C LEU A 308 10.83 8.15 23.54
N SER A 309 11.29 9.21 22.89
CA SER A 309 10.81 10.57 23.09
C SER A 309 10.61 11.27 21.73
N PRO A 310 9.89 12.40 21.67
CA PRO A 310 9.72 13.16 20.43
C PRO A 310 11.04 13.61 19.76
N SER A 311 12.14 13.62 20.50
CA SER A 311 13.47 14.00 20.02
C SER A 311 14.32 12.82 19.56
N THR A 312 13.83 11.58 19.65
CA THR A 312 14.56 10.40 19.16
C THR A 312 14.68 10.47 17.64
N PRO A 313 15.91 10.37 17.09
CA PRO A 313 16.14 10.44 15.64
C PRO A 313 15.41 9.34 14.87
N ALA A 314 14.80 9.68 13.74
CA ALA A 314 14.02 8.73 12.94
C ALA A 314 14.88 7.58 12.37
N GLU A 315 16.16 7.82 12.10
CA GLU A 315 17.11 6.82 11.62
C GLU A 315 17.44 5.72 12.64
N GLU A 316 17.19 5.97 13.92
CA GLU A 316 17.32 4.99 15.00
C GLU A 316 16.06 4.11 15.15
N LEU A 317 14.96 4.51 14.51
CA LEU A 317 13.65 3.88 14.63
C LEU A 317 13.32 3.02 13.42
N LEU A 318 12.36 2.11 13.59
CA LEU A 318 11.89 1.24 12.51
C LEU A 318 11.37 2.07 11.33
N PHE A 319 11.72 1.64 10.12
CA PHE A 319 11.26 2.20 8.85
C PHE A 319 11.64 3.68 8.63
N GLY A 320 12.47 4.27 9.49
CA GLY A 320 12.77 5.70 9.44
C GLY A 320 11.56 6.61 9.78
N TRP A 321 10.53 6.06 10.43
CA TRP A 321 9.37 6.85 10.81
C TRP A 321 9.65 7.74 12.02
N PRO A 322 9.04 8.95 12.07
CA PRO A 322 9.26 9.90 13.16
C PRO A 322 8.84 9.33 14.52
N ALA A 323 9.53 9.76 15.57
CA ALA A 323 9.23 9.35 16.95
C ALA A 323 7.78 9.65 17.37
N ALA A 324 7.21 10.78 16.92
CA ALA A 324 5.82 11.14 17.20
C ALA A 324 4.84 10.08 16.63
N TYR A 325 5.12 9.54 15.45
CA TYR A 325 4.32 8.49 14.83
C TYR A 325 4.35 7.21 15.68
N TRP A 326 5.53 6.81 16.16
CA TRP A 326 5.70 5.65 17.04
C TRP A 326 5.06 5.82 18.41
N LEU A 327 5.12 7.03 18.98
CA LEU A 327 4.46 7.34 20.25
C LEU A 327 2.94 7.25 20.13
N ASP A 328 2.35 7.72 19.02
CA ASP A 328 0.92 7.59 18.76
C ASP A 328 0.53 6.11 18.59
N LEU A 329 1.30 5.34 17.78
CA LEU A 329 1.08 3.90 17.61
C LEU A 329 1.14 3.12 18.92
N ARG A 330 2.12 3.42 19.78
CA ARG A 330 2.28 2.76 21.08
C ARG A 330 1.15 3.08 22.06
N GLY A 331 0.61 4.30 21.98
CA GLY A 331 -0.50 4.76 22.83
C GLY A 331 -1.87 4.27 22.38
N TYR A 332 -1.96 3.56 21.24
CA TYR A 332 -3.22 3.18 20.64
C TYR A 332 -3.52 1.68 20.79
N ASP A 333 -4.67 1.38 21.40
CA ASP A 333 -5.24 0.04 21.46
C ASP A 333 -6.46 -0.03 20.52
N PRO A 334 -6.34 -0.73 19.37
CA PRO A 334 -7.42 -0.83 18.41
C PRO A 334 -8.59 -1.68 18.94
N VAL A 335 -8.30 -2.71 19.73
CA VAL A 335 -9.31 -3.61 20.29
C VAL A 335 -10.14 -2.90 21.37
N ALA A 336 -9.50 -2.20 22.30
CA ALA A 336 -10.19 -1.42 23.31
C ALA A 336 -11.03 -0.29 22.69
N THR A 337 -10.50 0.37 21.63
CA THR A 337 -11.25 1.39 20.89
C THR A 337 -12.47 0.79 20.20
N ALA A 338 -12.32 -0.33 19.51
CA ALA A 338 -13.42 -1.04 18.85
C ALA A 338 -14.49 -1.52 19.85
N ALA A 339 -14.06 -2.05 20.98
CA ALA A 339 -14.96 -2.53 22.04
C ALA A 339 -15.82 -1.41 22.66
N ALA A 340 -15.33 -0.17 22.62
CA ALA A 340 -16.07 1.01 23.08
C ALA A 340 -17.10 1.53 22.05
N LEU A 341 -17.10 1.00 20.81
CA LEU A 341 -18.06 1.38 19.77
C LEU A 341 -19.28 0.44 19.79
N ASP A 342 -20.46 1.02 19.74
CA ASP A 342 -21.73 0.28 19.56
C ASP A 342 -22.04 0.18 18.06
N LYS A 343 -21.24 -0.62 17.32
CA LYS A 343 -21.33 -0.72 15.86
C LYS A 343 -21.06 -2.15 15.39
N PRO A 344 -21.74 -2.60 14.32
CA PRO A 344 -21.43 -3.88 13.69
C PRO A 344 -20.02 -3.90 13.10
N MET A 345 -19.36 -5.05 13.19
CA MET A 345 -18.00 -5.22 12.67
C MET A 345 -17.82 -6.55 11.96
N PHE A 346 -17.12 -6.52 10.84
CA PHE A 346 -16.70 -7.72 10.13
C PHE A 346 -15.16 -7.75 10.09
N ILE A 347 -14.58 -8.74 10.75
CA ILE A 347 -13.14 -8.91 10.89
C ILE A 347 -12.71 -10.09 10.04
N LEU A 348 -11.81 -9.84 9.08
CA LEU A 348 -11.32 -10.82 8.13
C LEU A 348 -9.82 -11.03 8.30
N GLN A 349 -9.39 -12.28 8.21
CA GLN A 349 -7.99 -12.65 8.34
C GLN A 349 -7.58 -13.68 7.30
N GLY A 350 -6.46 -13.45 6.60
CA GLY A 350 -5.82 -14.45 5.75
C GLY A 350 -5.13 -15.54 6.60
N GLY A 351 -5.38 -16.81 6.27
CA GLY A 351 -4.80 -17.95 6.99
C GLY A 351 -3.30 -18.13 6.76
N ARG A 352 -2.81 -17.63 5.61
CA ARG A 352 -1.39 -17.66 5.21
C ARG A 352 -0.66 -16.33 5.45
N ASP A 353 -1.32 -15.37 6.07
CA ASP A 353 -0.74 -14.06 6.36
C ASP A 353 0.42 -14.19 7.36
N TYR A 354 1.63 -13.79 6.93
CA TYR A 354 2.82 -13.80 7.77
C TYR A 354 3.08 -12.45 8.46
N GLN A 355 2.38 -11.39 8.04
CA GLN A 355 2.53 -10.05 8.60
C GLN A 355 1.60 -9.83 9.78
N VAL A 356 0.31 -10.11 9.60
CA VAL A 356 -0.72 -10.09 10.62
C VAL A 356 -1.27 -11.51 10.73
N THR A 357 -1.03 -12.18 11.85
CA THR A 357 -1.21 -13.63 11.88
C THR A 357 -2.48 -14.08 12.62
N VAL A 358 -2.98 -15.24 12.21
CA VAL A 358 -4.08 -15.92 12.93
C VAL A 358 -3.68 -16.28 14.35
N THR A 359 -2.38 -16.51 14.61
CA THR A 359 -1.86 -16.96 15.91
C THR A 359 -1.55 -15.82 16.87
N ASP A 360 -1.10 -14.67 16.38
CA ASP A 360 -0.65 -13.58 17.24
C ASP A 360 -1.66 -12.42 17.29
N ASP A 361 -2.29 -12.07 16.16
CA ASP A 361 -3.12 -10.87 16.06
C ASP A 361 -4.62 -11.17 16.22
N LEU A 362 -5.15 -12.22 15.57
CA LEU A 362 -6.56 -12.56 15.62
C LEU A 362 -7.08 -12.87 17.04
N PRO A 363 -6.29 -13.48 17.97
CA PRO A 363 -6.71 -13.67 19.34
C PRO A 363 -7.06 -12.38 20.07
N GLY A 364 -6.42 -11.26 19.77
CA GLY A 364 -6.77 -9.95 20.34
C GLY A 364 -8.20 -9.52 19.98
N TRP A 365 -8.55 -9.62 18.69
CA TRP A 365 -9.91 -9.35 18.23
C TRP A 365 -10.94 -10.28 18.84
N ARG A 366 -10.64 -11.60 18.91
CA ARG A 366 -11.52 -12.61 19.50
C ARG A 366 -11.76 -12.35 20.99
N ALA A 367 -10.70 -12.03 21.72
CA ALA A 367 -10.80 -11.79 23.17
C ALA A 367 -11.59 -10.52 23.50
N GLY A 368 -11.46 -9.47 22.67
CA GLY A 368 -12.13 -8.21 22.95
C GLY A 368 -13.55 -8.09 22.39
N LEU A 369 -13.85 -8.83 21.32
CA LEU A 369 -15.08 -8.62 20.52
C LEU A 369 -15.83 -9.92 20.20
N GLY A 370 -15.22 -11.09 20.40
CA GLY A 370 -15.75 -12.37 19.89
C GLY A 370 -17.13 -12.78 20.45
N ASP A 371 -17.50 -12.27 21.61
CA ASP A 371 -18.79 -12.56 22.25
C ASP A 371 -19.93 -11.60 21.83
N ARG A 372 -19.61 -10.59 21.01
CA ARG A 372 -20.60 -9.60 20.56
C ARG A 372 -21.38 -10.13 19.37
N PRO A 373 -22.71 -10.16 19.42
CA PRO A 373 -23.54 -10.73 18.35
C PRO A 373 -23.48 -9.94 17.03
N GLU A 374 -23.13 -8.65 17.09
CA GLU A 374 -22.94 -7.78 15.93
C GLU A 374 -21.54 -7.85 15.33
N VAL A 375 -20.64 -8.69 15.86
CA VAL A 375 -19.27 -8.88 15.36
C VAL A 375 -19.14 -10.25 14.70
N THR A 376 -18.74 -10.25 13.44
CA THR A 376 -18.42 -11.45 12.68
C THR A 376 -16.92 -11.53 12.46
N ILE A 377 -16.31 -12.69 12.76
CA ILE A 377 -14.87 -12.94 12.52
C ILE A 377 -14.75 -14.12 11.55
N ARG A 378 -14.04 -13.93 10.45
CA ARG A 378 -13.83 -14.97 9.43
C ARG A 378 -12.35 -15.10 9.05
N VAL A 379 -11.89 -16.34 8.88
CA VAL A 379 -10.56 -16.68 8.38
C VAL A 379 -10.72 -17.28 6.98
N TYR A 380 -9.88 -16.85 6.06
CA TYR A 380 -9.75 -17.40 4.71
C TYR A 380 -8.42 -18.16 4.64
N ASP A 381 -8.49 -19.47 4.82
CA ASP A 381 -7.32 -20.33 5.06
C ASP A 381 -6.29 -20.29 3.92
N ALA A 382 -6.75 -20.08 2.69
CA ALA A 382 -5.90 -20.04 1.51
C ALA A 382 -5.27 -18.65 1.24
N ASP A 383 -5.71 -17.61 1.94
CA ASP A 383 -5.36 -16.24 1.59
C ASP A 383 -4.15 -15.73 2.38
N ASP A 384 -3.37 -14.88 1.74
CA ASP A 384 -2.25 -14.17 2.34
C ASP A 384 -2.67 -12.79 2.90
N HIS A 385 -1.69 -11.92 3.18
CA HIS A 385 -1.92 -10.59 3.74
C HIS A 385 -2.76 -9.66 2.84
N LEU A 386 -2.66 -9.81 1.51
CA LEU A 386 -3.43 -9.05 0.52
C LEU A 386 -4.74 -9.76 0.13
N PHE A 387 -5.06 -10.85 0.82
CA PHE A 387 -6.19 -11.73 0.50
C PHE A 387 -6.09 -12.30 -0.92
N PHE A 388 -4.87 -12.63 -1.34
CA PHE A 388 -4.62 -13.39 -2.54
C PHE A 388 -4.58 -14.88 -2.21
N PRO A 389 -5.40 -15.70 -2.89
CA PRO A 389 -5.44 -17.13 -2.62
C PRO A 389 -4.16 -17.82 -3.10
N GLY A 390 -3.68 -18.79 -2.34
CA GLY A 390 -2.48 -19.52 -2.67
C GLY A 390 -2.26 -20.77 -1.82
N ALA A 391 -1.07 -21.34 -1.90
CA ALA A 391 -0.67 -22.51 -1.15
C ALA A 391 0.75 -22.37 -0.58
N GLY A 392 1.02 -23.03 0.54
CA GLY A 392 2.30 -23.00 1.22
C GLY A 392 2.60 -21.68 1.93
N PRO A 393 3.84 -21.46 2.39
CA PRO A 393 4.25 -20.22 3.04
C PRO A 393 4.12 -19.00 2.13
N SER A 394 3.50 -17.93 2.60
CA SER A 394 3.44 -16.68 1.85
C SER A 394 4.72 -15.85 2.07
N THR A 395 5.17 -15.16 1.02
CA THR A 395 6.40 -14.38 1.00
C THR A 395 6.24 -13.13 0.15
N PRO A 396 7.13 -12.13 0.24
CA PRO A 396 7.08 -10.96 -0.65
C PRO A 396 7.07 -11.32 -2.14
N ALA A 397 7.78 -12.37 -2.56
CA ALA A 397 7.77 -12.85 -3.95
C ALA A 397 6.39 -13.35 -4.41
N GLY A 398 5.52 -13.74 -3.47
CA GLY A 398 4.14 -14.10 -3.77
C GLY A 398 3.29 -12.95 -4.29
N TYR A 399 3.72 -11.70 -4.07
CA TYR A 399 3.02 -10.50 -4.56
C TYR A 399 3.49 -10.01 -5.93
N GLU A 400 4.54 -10.61 -6.49
CA GLU A 400 5.07 -10.22 -7.83
C GLU A 400 4.15 -10.64 -8.99
N PRO A 401 3.56 -11.86 -9.01
CA PRO A 401 2.63 -12.24 -10.06
C PRO A 401 1.36 -11.38 -10.06
N ALA A 402 0.83 -11.09 -11.26
CA ALA A 402 -0.48 -10.46 -11.40
C ALA A 402 -1.58 -11.39 -10.86
N GLN A 403 -2.35 -10.92 -9.90
CA GLN A 403 -3.42 -11.66 -9.23
C GLN A 403 -4.47 -10.69 -8.65
N HIS A 404 -5.52 -11.23 -8.07
CA HIS A 404 -6.63 -10.46 -7.53
C HIS A 404 -7.02 -10.95 -6.13
N VAL A 405 -7.68 -10.06 -5.39
CA VAL A 405 -8.32 -10.42 -4.13
C VAL A 405 -9.32 -11.55 -4.34
N ASP A 406 -9.34 -12.51 -3.42
CA ASP A 406 -10.23 -13.67 -3.47
C ASP A 406 -11.69 -13.24 -3.70
N PRO A 407 -12.36 -13.77 -4.73
CA PRO A 407 -13.76 -13.48 -5.01
C PRO A 407 -14.70 -13.81 -3.83
N ALA A 408 -14.35 -14.78 -2.97
CA ALA A 408 -15.12 -15.11 -1.78
C ALA A 408 -15.04 -13.97 -0.74
N VAL A 409 -13.87 -13.37 -0.54
CA VAL A 409 -13.69 -12.21 0.33
C VAL A 409 -14.55 -11.05 -0.13
N VAL A 410 -14.50 -10.74 -1.43
CA VAL A 410 -15.28 -9.64 -2.02
C VAL A 410 -16.79 -9.89 -1.89
N ALA A 411 -17.24 -11.13 -2.13
CA ALA A 411 -18.65 -11.51 -2.01
C ALA A 411 -19.16 -11.39 -0.57
N ASP A 412 -18.40 -11.90 0.38
CA ASP A 412 -18.75 -11.86 1.81
C ASP A 412 -18.81 -10.42 2.34
N ILE A 413 -17.88 -9.56 1.94
CA ILE A 413 -17.91 -8.14 2.31
C ILE A 413 -19.15 -7.45 1.72
N ALA A 414 -19.46 -7.70 0.42
CA ALA A 414 -20.63 -7.10 -0.21
C ALA A 414 -21.94 -7.56 0.46
N GLU A 415 -22.08 -8.85 0.77
CA GLU A 415 -23.21 -9.39 1.50
C GLU A 415 -23.34 -8.73 2.88
N TRP A 416 -22.25 -8.67 3.63
CA TRP A 416 -22.26 -8.05 4.95
C TRP A 416 -22.63 -6.57 4.89
N LEU A 417 -22.06 -5.77 4.00
CA LEU A 417 -22.36 -4.34 3.83
C LEU A 417 -23.81 -4.10 3.42
N THR A 418 -24.43 -5.03 2.72
CA THR A 418 -25.83 -4.90 2.27
C THR A 418 -26.83 -5.38 3.32
N THR A 419 -26.43 -6.26 4.24
CA THR A 419 -27.31 -6.85 5.27
C THR A 419 -27.09 -6.26 6.67
N ALA A 420 -25.93 -5.68 6.96
CA ALA A 420 -25.67 -5.01 8.23
C ALA A 420 -26.64 -3.82 8.41
N ALA A 421 -27.44 -3.89 9.47
CA ALA A 421 -28.51 -2.92 9.79
C ALA A 421 -27.99 -1.83 10.72
#